data_12b8133598aca6aa8b4d67d2b2682f4a
#
_entry.id   12b8133598aca6aa8b4d67d2b2682f4a
#
_cell.length_a   1.000
_cell.length_b   1.000
_cell.length_c   1.000
_cell.angle_alpha   90.00
_cell.angle_beta   90.00
_cell.angle_gamma   90.00
#
_symmetry.space_group_name_H-M   'P 1'
#
loop_
_entity.id
_entity.type
_entity.pdbx_description
1 polymer ?
#
loop_
_entity_poly.entity_id
_entity_poly.type
_entity_poly.pdbx_seq_one_letter_code
_entity_poly.pdbx_strand_id
1 'polypeptide(L)'
;MEKQLFLGDEAIAQAAIDAGISGVYSYPGTPSTEITGYIQDSPIAQARGVHSTWCCNEKTALETALGMSYAGKRTISCMKHVGLNVAADVFMNIAMSGINGGMIIVAADDPSMHSSQNEQDSRFYGDFAMIPIMEPSNQQEAYDMVYEGFELSERLGYPILLRITTRLAHSRSGVITRKLLEQNRMNIPEEGHQRFVLLPAIARKQFKVLIDNQTEFLKQSEESKYNQIFLSLNPQEGTLPQHNEQTHNINSPMWSGERGIIACGIAFNYLQENFPDGFQHPVLKISQYPLPKKQLEQLVQNCGEILVLEDGYPFVEAKLKGYLGLNVKIRGRLDGTIPRDGELNPDIVGKALGREIKTHYPIPEVVTMRPPVLCQGCGHRDVYDALNEVLKEYKSAKVFSDIGCYTLGALPPFRAIDTCIDMGASITMARGAADAGLFPSIAVIGDSTFAHSGITGLLDCVNNQVNVVIIISDNETTGMTGGQDSSGTGRLESICLGIGVEPEHLRVCVPLKKNFEEMKNIIREEIEYKGVSVIIPRRECIQTLTRKIKAK
;
A
#
# COMPACT_ATOMS: atom_id res chain seq x y z
N MET A 1 -19.42 24.26 -9.73
CA MET A 1 -19.66 22.86 -9.31
C MET A 1 -19.52 22.81 -7.81
N GLU A 2 -20.38 22.06 -7.12
CA GLU A 2 -20.38 21.95 -5.67
C GLU A 2 -19.23 21.04 -5.22
N LYS A 3 -18.54 21.42 -4.15
CA LYS A 3 -17.49 20.58 -3.55
C LYS A 3 -18.15 19.45 -2.74
N GLN A 4 -17.71 18.23 -2.98
CA GLN A 4 -18.10 17.06 -2.20
C GLN A 4 -16.97 16.72 -1.22
N LEU A 5 -17.31 16.25 -0.03
CA LEU A 5 -16.36 15.91 1.02
C LEU A 5 -15.93 14.44 0.88
N PHE A 6 -14.67 14.21 0.50
CA PHE A 6 -14.10 12.87 0.34
C PHE A 6 -12.89 12.61 1.23
N LEU A 7 -12.69 11.37 1.63
CA LEU A 7 -11.36 10.86 1.99
C LEU A 7 -10.45 10.85 0.75
N GLY A 8 -9.13 10.77 0.94
CA GLY A 8 -8.22 10.57 -0.20
C GLY A 8 -8.55 9.33 -1.02
N ASP A 9 -8.83 8.22 -0.34
CA ASP A 9 -9.24 6.96 -0.98
C ASP A 9 -10.57 7.08 -1.71
N GLU A 10 -11.55 7.74 -1.10
CA GLU A 10 -12.86 8.02 -1.75
C GLU A 10 -12.70 8.90 -2.98
N ALA A 11 -11.80 9.89 -2.94
CA ALA A 11 -11.49 10.75 -4.09
C ALA A 11 -10.86 9.98 -5.25
N ILE A 12 -9.92 9.08 -4.97
CA ILE A 12 -9.31 8.17 -5.96
C ILE A 12 -10.37 7.26 -6.57
N ALA A 13 -11.22 6.65 -5.74
CA ALA A 13 -12.28 5.76 -6.17
C ALA A 13 -13.31 6.46 -7.06
N GLN A 14 -13.77 7.65 -6.64
CA GLN A 14 -14.71 8.45 -7.42
C GLN A 14 -14.10 8.89 -8.75
N ALA A 15 -12.83 9.31 -8.75
CA ALA A 15 -12.12 9.68 -9.97
C ALA A 15 -12.00 8.50 -10.96
N ALA A 16 -11.74 7.30 -10.46
CA ALA A 16 -11.67 6.10 -11.27
C ALA A 16 -13.04 5.79 -11.91
N ILE A 17 -14.14 5.90 -11.15
CA ILE A 17 -15.50 5.75 -11.68
C ILE A 17 -15.78 6.82 -12.75
N ASP A 18 -15.49 8.07 -12.46
CA ASP A 18 -15.74 9.20 -13.37
C ASP A 18 -14.88 9.10 -14.65
N ALA A 19 -13.69 8.54 -14.54
CA ALA A 19 -12.82 8.25 -15.69
C ALA A 19 -13.25 7.00 -16.49
N GLY A 20 -14.35 6.34 -16.14
CA GLY A 20 -14.90 5.22 -16.92
C GLY A 20 -14.12 3.92 -16.78
N ILE A 21 -13.70 3.54 -15.56
CA ILE A 21 -13.09 2.24 -15.33
C ILE A 21 -14.03 1.07 -15.63
N SER A 22 -13.45 -0.07 -15.98
CA SER A 22 -14.17 -1.32 -16.18
C SER A 22 -13.85 -2.37 -15.10
N GLY A 23 -12.78 -2.16 -14.33
CA GLY A 23 -12.43 -3.08 -13.26
C GLY A 23 -11.56 -2.48 -12.16
N VAL A 24 -11.76 -2.96 -10.92
CA VAL A 24 -10.89 -2.75 -9.77
C VAL A 24 -10.58 -4.10 -9.13
N TYR A 25 -9.31 -4.36 -8.89
CA TYR A 25 -8.82 -5.63 -8.34
C TYR A 25 -7.83 -5.33 -7.23
N SER A 26 -8.05 -5.90 -6.06
CA SER A 26 -7.27 -5.60 -4.87
C SER A 26 -7.18 -6.80 -3.92
N TYR A 27 -6.20 -6.77 -3.04
CA TYR A 27 -6.23 -7.53 -1.79
C TYR A 27 -6.40 -6.53 -0.64
N PRO A 28 -7.21 -6.84 0.39
CA PRO A 28 -7.46 -5.90 1.48
C PRO A 28 -6.20 -5.52 2.25
N GLY A 29 -5.86 -4.24 2.29
CA GLY A 29 -4.68 -3.74 2.99
C GLY A 29 -4.79 -2.25 3.31
N THR A 30 -4.91 -1.91 4.61
CA THR A 30 -4.92 -0.51 5.07
C THR A 30 -3.55 0.15 4.80
N PRO A 31 -3.48 1.34 4.15
CA PRO A 31 -4.56 2.32 4.00
C PRO A 31 -5.19 2.41 2.59
N SER A 32 -5.33 1.35 1.80
CA SER A 32 -5.89 1.39 0.44
C SER A 32 -7.23 0.65 0.28
N THR A 33 -7.73 0.02 1.36
CA THR A 33 -8.93 -0.83 1.32
C THR A 33 -10.18 -0.07 0.90
N GLU A 34 -10.31 1.18 1.35
CA GLU A 34 -11.47 2.02 1.14
C GLU A 34 -11.70 2.35 -0.34
N ILE A 35 -10.66 2.35 -1.18
CA ILE A 35 -10.78 2.62 -2.62
C ILE A 35 -11.69 1.56 -3.28
N THR A 36 -11.37 0.29 -3.08
CA THR A 36 -12.14 -0.82 -3.66
C THR A 36 -13.51 -0.92 -3.04
N GLY A 37 -13.63 -0.76 -1.71
CA GLY A 37 -14.91 -0.76 -1.01
C GLY A 37 -15.86 0.31 -1.54
N TYR A 38 -15.37 1.53 -1.73
CA TYR A 38 -16.17 2.64 -2.29
C TYR A 38 -16.68 2.33 -3.70
N ILE A 39 -15.83 1.74 -4.57
CA ILE A 39 -16.24 1.37 -5.94
C ILE A 39 -17.30 0.25 -5.89
N GLN A 40 -17.14 -0.73 -5.00
CA GLN A 40 -18.12 -1.83 -4.82
C GLN A 40 -19.49 -1.31 -4.40
N ASP A 41 -19.52 -0.34 -3.50
CA ASP A 41 -20.75 0.24 -2.96
C ASP A 41 -21.37 1.30 -3.87
N SER A 42 -20.67 1.76 -4.91
CA SER A 42 -21.12 2.81 -5.80
C SER A 42 -22.26 2.35 -6.72
N PRO A 43 -23.48 2.94 -6.64
CA PRO A 43 -24.57 2.63 -7.57
C PRO A 43 -24.22 2.89 -9.03
N ILE A 44 -23.36 3.89 -9.30
CA ILE A 44 -22.90 4.22 -10.66
C ILE A 44 -21.99 3.10 -11.20
N ALA A 45 -21.04 2.62 -10.39
CA ALA A 45 -20.14 1.54 -10.78
C ALA A 45 -20.92 0.24 -11.02
N GLN A 46 -21.87 -0.10 -10.13
CA GLN A 46 -22.75 -1.26 -10.27
C GLN A 46 -23.62 -1.20 -11.53
N ALA A 47 -24.28 -0.06 -11.78
CA ALA A 47 -25.13 0.13 -12.96
C ALA A 47 -24.34 0.05 -14.28
N ARG A 48 -23.04 0.35 -14.25
CA ARG A 48 -22.12 0.29 -15.40
C ARG A 48 -21.41 -1.06 -15.53
N GLY A 49 -21.67 -2.02 -14.64
CA GLY A 49 -21.07 -3.34 -14.65
C GLY A 49 -19.55 -3.30 -14.40
N VAL A 50 -19.07 -2.39 -13.55
CA VAL A 50 -17.66 -2.36 -13.15
C VAL A 50 -17.35 -3.63 -12.36
N HIS A 51 -16.38 -4.41 -12.83
CA HIS A 51 -15.90 -5.58 -12.10
C HIS A 51 -15.11 -5.13 -10.87
N SER A 52 -15.55 -5.53 -9.69
CA SER A 52 -14.90 -5.19 -8.43
C SER A 52 -14.67 -6.45 -7.61
N THR A 53 -13.40 -6.79 -7.37
CA THR A 53 -13.04 -8.10 -6.80
C THR A 53 -11.94 -7.98 -5.77
N TRP A 54 -12.17 -8.59 -4.61
CA TRP A 54 -11.14 -8.93 -3.65
C TRP A 54 -10.46 -10.23 -4.09
N CYS A 55 -9.21 -10.13 -4.51
CA CYS A 55 -8.40 -11.27 -4.95
C CYS A 55 -7.77 -11.99 -3.75
N CYS A 56 -7.21 -13.16 -3.97
CA CYS A 56 -6.54 -13.92 -2.90
C CYS A 56 -5.19 -13.34 -2.48
N ASN A 57 -4.53 -12.57 -3.35
CA ASN A 57 -3.35 -11.77 -3.03
C ASN A 57 -3.14 -10.65 -4.06
N GLU A 58 -2.16 -9.78 -3.81
CA GLU A 58 -1.88 -8.62 -4.66
C GLU A 58 -1.29 -9.00 -6.02
N LYS A 59 -0.54 -10.12 -6.10
CA LYS A 59 -0.03 -10.65 -7.36
C LYS A 59 -1.19 -11.00 -8.29
N THR A 60 -2.14 -11.80 -7.82
CA THR A 60 -3.31 -12.18 -8.63
C THR A 60 -4.21 -11.00 -8.95
N ALA A 61 -4.31 -10.01 -8.05
CA ALA A 61 -5.04 -8.76 -8.30
C ALA A 61 -4.42 -7.98 -9.47
N LEU A 62 -3.11 -7.77 -9.43
CA LEU A 62 -2.40 -7.01 -10.47
C LEU A 62 -2.36 -7.75 -11.82
N GLU A 63 -2.22 -9.07 -11.81
CA GLU A 63 -2.32 -9.92 -13.03
C GLU A 63 -3.70 -9.82 -13.67
N THR A 64 -4.76 -9.85 -12.85
CA THR A 64 -6.14 -9.71 -13.35
C THR A 64 -6.39 -8.33 -13.92
N ALA A 65 -5.89 -7.27 -13.28
CA ALA A 65 -5.92 -5.91 -13.80
C ALA A 65 -5.18 -5.81 -15.14
N LEU A 66 -4.01 -6.42 -15.28
CA LEU A 66 -3.28 -6.46 -16.54
C LEU A 66 -4.10 -7.15 -17.65
N GLY A 67 -4.78 -8.26 -17.34
CA GLY A 67 -5.67 -8.94 -18.27
C GLY A 67 -6.83 -8.05 -18.75
N MET A 68 -7.41 -7.24 -17.84
CA MET A 68 -8.43 -6.25 -18.18
C MET A 68 -7.86 -5.15 -19.10
N SER A 69 -6.67 -4.63 -18.77
CA SER A 69 -5.96 -3.65 -19.59
C SER A 69 -5.59 -4.23 -20.97
N TYR A 70 -5.14 -5.50 -21.03
CA TYR A 70 -4.84 -6.19 -22.29
C TYR A 70 -6.05 -6.17 -23.25
N ALA A 71 -7.27 -6.31 -22.72
CA ALA A 71 -8.50 -6.20 -23.48
C ALA A 71 -8.90 -4.76 -23.87
N GLY A 72 -8.06 -3.76 -23.60
CA GLY A 72 -8.29 -2.36 -23.95
C GLY A 72 -9.14 -1.57 -22.95
N LYS A 73 -9.45 -2.15 -21.79
CA LYS A 73 -10.30 -1.54 -20.75
C LYS A 73 -9.48 -0.80 -19.70
N ARG A 74 -10.03 0.29 -19.15
CA ARG A 74 -9.43 0.99 -18.00
C ARG A 74 -9.60 0.19 -16.72
N THR A 75 -8.52 0.08 -15.95
CA THR A 75 -8.49 -0.70 -14.71
C THR A 75 -7.60 -0.05 -13.65
N ILE A 76 -7.93 -0.33 -12.39
CA ILE A 76 -7.14 0.10 -11.23
C ILE A 76 -6.85 -1.11 -10.33
N SER A 77 -5.63 -1.20 -9.83
CA SER A 77 -5.27 -2.17 -8.78
C SER A 77 -4.73 -1.42 -7.57
N CYS A 78 -5.28 -1.71 -6.40
CA CYS A 78 -4.95 -0.99 -5.17
C CYS A 78 -4.35 -1.93 -4.15
N MET A 79 -3.27 -1.49 -3.52
CA MET A 79 -2.55 -2.28 -2.52
C MET A 79 -1.79 -1.41 -1.54
N LYS A 80 -1.53 -1.95 -0.37
CA LYS A 80 -0.56 -1.42 0.58
C LYS A 80 0.86 -1.60 0.03
N HIS A 81 1.84 -0.79 0.53
CA HIS A 81 3.23 -0.89 0.07
C HIS A 81 3.82 -2.31 0.17
N VAL A 82 3.51 -3.05 1.24
CA VAL A 82 3.96 -4.46 1.37
C VAL A 82 3.33 -5.38 0.33
N GLY A 83 2.11 -5.07 -0.13
CA GLY A 83 1.45 -5.79 -1.22
C GLY A 83 2.17 -5.59 -2.56
N LEU A 84 2.81 -4.44 -2.76
CA LEU A 84 3.64 -4.22 -3.94
C LEU A 84 4.84 -5.17 -3.98
N ASN A 85 5.38 -5.59 -2.82
CA ASN A 85 6.40 -6.63 -2.75
C ASN A 85 5.87 -7.98 -3.25
N VAL A 86 4.62 -8.34 -2.90
CA VAL A 86 3.96 -9.57 -3.36
C VAL A 86 3.72 -9.53 -4.87
N ALA A 87 3.35 -8.37 -5.39
CA ALA A 87 3.09 -8.13 -6.81
C ALA A 87 4.35 -7.74 -7.62
N ALA A 88 5.54 -7.69 -7.01
CA ALA A 88 6.74 -7.12 -7.60
C ALA A 88 7.11 -7.73 -8.95
N ASP A 89 7.02 -9.06 -9.11
CA ASP A 89 7.37 -9.71 -10.38
C ASP A 89 6.46 -9.25 -11.51
N VAL A 90 5.14 -9.30 -11.31
CA VAL A 90 4.21 -8.84 -12.33
C VAL A 90 4.33 -7.33 -12.56
N PHE A 91 4.58 -6.53 -11.52
CA PHE A 91 4.80 -5.09 -11.63
C PHE A 91 5.99 -4.76 -12.56
N MET A 92 7.11 -5.45 -12.41
CA MET A 92 8.29 -5.30 -13.27
C MET A 92 8.03 -5.77 -14.70
N ASN A 93 7.27 -6.85 -14.86
CA ASN A 93 6.94 -7.38 -16.19
C ASN A 93 5.94 -6.48 -16.94
N ILE A 94 5.01 -5.80 -16.25
CA ILE A 94 4.13 -4.81 -16.87
C ILE A 94 4.94 -3.61 -17.40
N ALA A 95 5.97 -3.17 -16.68
CA ALA A 95 6.87 -2.12 -17.16
C ALA A 95 7.60 -2.53 -18.46
N MET A 96 7.89 -3.82 -18.62
CA MET A 96 8.50 -4.35 -19.85
C MET A 96 7.51 -4.50 -20.99
N SER A 97 6.34 -5.10 -20.75
CA SER A 97 5.33 -5.34 -21.80
C SER A 97 4.58 -4.07 -22.20
N GLY A 98 4.50 -3.09 -21.31
CA GLY A 98 3.54 -1.99 -21.40
C GLY A 98 2.10 -2.48 -21.20
N ILE A 99 1.16 -1.59 -21.51
CA ILE A 99 -0.28 -1.82 -21.34
C ILE A 99 -1.04 -1.50 -22.64
N ASN A 100 -2.32 -1.89 -22.70
CA ASN A 100 -3.21 -1.54 -23.82
C ASN A 100 -4.31 -0.56 -23.39
N GLY A 101 -5.20 -0.95 -22.48
CA GLY A 101 -6.13 -0.02 -21.83
C GLY A 101 -5.47 0.64 -20.62
N GLY A 102 -5.90 1.86 -20.28
CA GLY A 102 -5.31 2.64 -19.19
C GLY A 102 -5.27 1.88 -17.86
N MET A 103 -4.15 1.95 -17.18
CA MET A 103 -3.90 1.22 -15.93
C MET A 103 -3.24 2.09 -14.88
N ILE A 104 -3.86 2.14 -13.71
CA ILE A 104 -3.29 2.81 -12.53
C ILE A 104 -3.05 1.75 -11.45
N ILE A 105 -1.86 1.79 -10.88
CA ILE A 105 -1.46 0.95 -9.74
C ILE A 105 -1.34 1.88 -8.53
N VAL A 106 -2.22 1.72 -7.56
CA VAL A 106 -2.17 2.50 -6.31
C VAL A 106 -1.37 1.74 -5.28
N ALA A 107 -0.28 2.35 -4.83
CA ALA A 107 0.48 1.88 -3.69
C ALA A 107 0.32 2.87 -2.52
N ALA A 108 -0.25 2.39 -1.43
CA ALA A 108 -0.47 3.17 -0.22
C ALA A 108 0.63 2.90 0.79
N ASP A 109 1.52 3.88 0.95
CA ASP A 109 2.62 3.85 1.91
C ASP A 109 2.13 4.22 3.31
N ASP A 110 2.78 3.68 4.32
CA ASP A 110 2.43 3.90 5.74
C ASP A 110 3.64 4.42 6.52
N PRO A 111 4.07 5.70 6.26
CA PRO A 111 5.13 6.33 7.02
C PRO A 111 4.84 6.29 8.52
N SER A 112 5.86 6.00 9.32
CA SER A 112 5.74 5.77 10.76
C SER A 112 4.97 4.50 11.18
N MET A 113 4.64 3.62 10.22
CA MET A 113 4.10 2.27 10.51
C MET A 113 2.85 2.25 11.41
N HIS A 114 1.84 3.06 11.09
CA HIS A 114 0.59 3.11 11.86
C HIS A 114 -0.14 1.76 11.88
N SER A 115 -0.03 0.98 10.80
CA SER A 115 -0.61 -0.36 10.68
C SER A 115 0.31 -1.36 9.94
N SER A 116 1.61 -1.11 9.88
CA SER A 116 2.58 -1.88 9.10
C SER A 116 3.71 -2.44 9.96
N GLN A 117 4.36 -3.51 9.49
CA GLN A 117 5.50 -4.15 10.15
C GLN A 117 6.84 -3.52 9.77
N ASN A 118 6.86 -2.77 8.68
CA ASN A 118 8.03 -2.03 8.22
C ASN A 118 7.58 -0.75 7.50
N GLU A 119 8.51 0.18 7.31
CA GLU A 119 8.32 1.36 6.49
C GLU A 119 8.97 1.12 5.14
N GLN A 120 8.26 1.46 4.06
CA GLN A 120 8.75 1.40 2.69
C GLN A 120 8.29 2.63 1.93
N ASP A 121 8.95 2.92 0.81
CA ASP A 121 8.59 4.01 -0.08
C ASP A 121 8.44 3.48 -1.50
N SER A 122 7.20 3.46 -1.97
CA SER A 122 6.84 2.89 -3.27
C SER A 122 7.45 3.61 -4.47
N ARG A 123 7.96 4.85 -4.29
CA ARG A 123 8.67 5.59 -5.35
C ARG A 123 9.91 4.84 -5.85
N PHE A 124 10.58 4.06 -4.96
CA PHE A 124 11.71 3.23 -5.36
C PHE A 124 11.30 2.13 -6.34
N TYR A 125 10.11 1.55 -6.18
CA TYR A 125 9.59 0.57 -7.14
C TYR A 125 9.32 1.18 -8.51
N GLY A 126 8.66 2.34 -8.55
CA GLY A 126 8.39 3.04 -9.81
C GLY A 126 9.67 3.50 -10.53
N ASP A 127 10.64 3.97 -9.75
CA ASP A 127 11.97 4.36 -10.27
C ASP A 127 12.76 3.15 -10.80
N PHE A 128 12.77 2.04 -10.07
CA PHE A 128 13.41 0.81 -10.49
C PHE A 128 12.75 0.20 -11.73
N ALA A 129 11.43 0.24 -11.82
CA ALA A 129 10.68 -0.18 -13.00
C ALA A 129 10.73 0.83 -14.16
N MET A 130 11.26 2.03 -13.91
CA MET A 130 11.36 3.14 -14.89
C MET A 130 10.01 3.57 -15.48
N ILE A 131 8.94 3.56 -14.67
CA ILE A 131 7.60 3.99 -15.08
C ILE A 131 7.23 5.33 -14.44
N PRO A 132 6.23 6.06 -15.00
CA PRO A 132 5.74 7.29 -14.40
C PRO A 132 5.13 7.07 -13.01
N ILE A 133 5.45 7.97 -12.07
CA ILE A 133 4.89 7.98 -10.72
C ILE A 133 4.14 9.29 -10.51
N MET A 134 2.98 9.21 -9.86
CA MET A 134 2.22 10.36 -9.37
C MET A 134 2.10 10.30 -7.86
N GLU A 135 2.27 11.43 -7.19
CA GLU A 135 2.26 11.58 -5.73
C GLU A 135 1.44 12.83 -5.36
N PRO A 136 0.11 12.70 -5.18
CA PRO A 136 -0.75 13.85 -4.92
C PRO A 136 -0.47 14.50 -3.56
N SER A 137 -0.61 15.82 -3.49
CA SER A 137 -0.46 16.58 -2.24
C SER A 137 -1.75 16.70 -1.43
N ASN A 138 -2.90 16.55 -2.07
CA ASN A 138 -4.21 16.68 -1.44
C ASN A 138 -5.28 15.86 -2.18
N GLN A 139 -6.50 15.82 -1.66
CA GLN A 139 -7.60 15.03 -2.19
C GLN A 139 -8.04 15.48 -3.59
N GLN A 140 -8.00 16.78 -3.87
CA GLN A 140 -8.32 17.26 -5.23
C GLN A 140 -7.28 16.76 -6.24
N GLU A 141 -6.00 16.81 -5.90
CA GLU A 141 -4.96 16.27 -6.77
C GLU A 141 -5.05 14.75 -6.90
N ALA A 142 -5.39 14.04 -5.83
CA ALA A 142 -5.61 12.59 -5.89
C ALA A 142 -6.72 12.25 -6.88
N TYR A 143 -7.82 13.00 -6.84
CA TYR A 143 -8.91 12.88 -7.82
C TYR A 143 -8.42 13.20 -9.25
N ASP A 144 -7.81 14.39 -9.44
CA ASP A 144 -7.42 14.87 -10.76
C ASP A 144 -6.36 13.97 -11.42
N MET A 145 -5.38 13.50 -10.64
CA MET A 145 -4.31 12.61 -11.12
C MET A 145 -4.85 11.26 -11.56
N VAL A 146 -5.86 10.71 -10.90
CA VAL A 146 -6.50 9.47 -11.34
C VAL A 146 -7.35 9.70 -12.58
N TYR A 147 -8.17 10.73 -12.58
CA TYR A 147 -9.04 11.05 -13.70
C TYR A 147 -8.26 11.27 -15.01
N GLU A 148 -7.20 12.07 -14.97
CA GLU A 148 -6.32 12.35 -16.11
C GLU A 148 -5.29 11.24 -16.34
N GLY A 149 -4.93 10.52 -15.29
CA GLY A 149 -3.91 9.49 -15.31
C GLY A 149 -4.24 8.32 -16.23
N PHE A 150 -5.51 7.96 -16.37
CA PHE A 150 -5.90 6.91 -17.32
C PHE A 150 -5.61 7.30 -18.77
N GLU A 151 -5.92 8.54 -19.15
CA GLU A 151 -5.60 9.05 -20.50
C GLU A 151 -4.09 9.14 -20.72
N LEU A 152 -3.37 9.62 -19.71
CA LEU A 152 -1.90 9.66 -19.74
C LEU A 152 -1.31 8.26 -19.88
N SER A 153 -1.81 7.30 -19.11
CA SER A 153 -1.39 5.90 -19.15
C SER A 153 -1.61 5.30 -20.56
N GLU A 154 -2.79 5.52 -21.15
CA GLU A 154 -3.11 5.06 -22.51
C GLU A 154 -2.18 5.69 -23.55
N ARG A 155 -1.95 6.99 -23.47
CA ARG A 155 -1.09 7.73 -24.39
C ARG A 155 0.36 7.30 -24.33
N LEU A 156 0.87 7.03 -23.13
CA LEU A 156 2.24 6.56 -22.94
C LEU A 156 2.39 5.07 -23.23
N GLY A 157 1.31 4.27 -23.11
CA GLY A 157 1.34 2.82 -23.22
C GLY A 157 1.96 2.12 -22.01
N TYR A 158 2.00 2.77 -20.85
CA TYR A 158 2.58 2.29 -19.60
C TYR A 158 1.66 2.52 -18.42
N PRO A 159 1.71 1.67 -17.37
CA PRO A 159 0.98 1.91 -16.15
C PRO A 159 1.51 3.17 -15.45
N ILE A 160 0.66 3.78 -14.63
CA ILE A 160 1.06 4.84 -13.73
C ILE A 160 1.04 4.29 -12.30
N LEU A 161 2.13 4.45 -11.57
CA LEU A 161 2.17 4.22 -10.14
C LEU A 161 1.64 5.47 -9.43
N LEU A 162 0.50 5.35 -8.76
CA LEU A 162 -0.02 6.39 -7.87
C LEU A 162 0.40 6.06 -6.44
N ARG A 163 1.31 6.85 -5.90
CA ARG A 163 1.75 6.74 -4.51
C ARG A 163 0.91 7.64 -3.63
N ILE A 164 0.31 7.10 -2.58
CA ILE A 164 -0.36 7.86 -1.53
C ILE A 164 0.22 7.47 -0.17
N THR A 165 -0.05 8.29 0.85
CA THR A 165 0.33 7.98 2.23
C THR A 165 -0.90 7.87 3.12
N THR A 166 -0.77 7.21 4.28
CA THR A 166 -1.87 7.01 5.24
C THR A 166 -2.59 8.31 5.58
N ARG A 167 -1.84 9.40 5.74
CA ARG A 167 -2.42 10.71 6.07
C ARG A 167 -3.31 11.24 4.96
N LEU A 168 -2.87 11.15 3.72
CA LEU A 168 -3.68 11.56 2.57
C LEU A 168 -4.91 10.65 2.40
N ALA A 169 -4.71 9.33 2.46
CA ALA A 169 -5.76 8.34 2.29
C ALA A 169 -6.95 8.58 3.23
N HIS A 170 -6.66 8.84 4.52
CA HIS A 170 -7.65 8.89 5.59
C HIS A 170 -8.02 10.31 6.07
N SER A 171 -7.50 11.37 5.46
CA SER A 171 -7.96 12.74 5.72
C SER A 171 -9.04 13.17 4.74
N ARG A 172 -9.93 14.08 5.15
CA ARG A 172 -11.05 14.57 4.33
C ARG A 172 -10.83 15.99 3.84
N SER A 173 -11.20 16.22 2.58
CA SER A 173 -11.24 17.56 2.01
C SER A 173 -12.34 17.68 0.96
N GLY A 174 -12.68 18.94 0.59
CA GLY A 174 -13.63 19.22 -0.48
C GLY A 174 -13.01 19.02 -1.86
N VAL A 175 -13.63 18.16 -2.67
CA VAL A 175 -13.21 17.81 -4.03
C VAL A 175 -14.30 18.22 -5.03
N ILE A 176 -13.88 18.82 -6.14
CA ILE A 176 -14.73 19.12 -7.29
C ILE A 176 -14.60 17.96 -8.28
N THR A 177 -15.69 17.22 -8.48
CA THR A 177 -15.73 16.09 -9.42
C THR A 177 -15.89 16.57 -10.86
N ARG A 178 -15.53 15.71 -11.80
CA ARG A 178 -15.62 15.98 -13.25
C ARG A 178 -16.73 15.17 -13.90
N LYS A 179 -16.90 15.35 -15.21
CA LYS A 179 -17.88 14.63 -16.00
C LYS A 179 -17.54 13.13 -16.01
N LEU A 180 -18.55 12.30 -15.81
CA LEU A 180 -18.49 10.86 -15.99
C LEU A 180 -18.21 10.51 -17.46
N LEU A 181 -17.10 9.82 -17.72
CA LEU A 181 -16.70 9.36 -19.05
C LEU A 181 -17.30 7.98 -19.36
N GLU A 182 -17.45 7.68 -20.64
CA GLU A 182 -17.83 6.35 -21.08
C GLU A 182 -16.70 5.35 -20.86
N GLN A 183 -17.06 4.10 -20.58
CA GLN A 183 -16.09 3.01 -20.52
C GLN A 183 -15.52 2.70 -21.91
N ASN A 184 -14.23 2.41 -21.99
CA ASN A 184 -13.62 1.96 -23.23
C ASN A 184 -14.33 0.71 -23.75
N ARG A 185 -14.47 0.61 -25.06
CA ARG A 185 -14.87 -0.65 -25.70
C ARG A 185 -13.71 -1.63 -25.66
N MET A 186 -14.01 -2.92 -25.64
CA MET A 186 -13.00 -3.95 -25.81
C MET A 186 -12.26 -3.73 -27.13
N ASN A 187 -10.94 -3.67 -27.06
CA ASN A 187 -10.07 -3.50 -28.21
C ASN A 187 -8.76 -4.27 -27.97
N ILE A 188 -8.59 -5.35 -28.68
CA ILE A 188 -7.34 -6.12 -28.68
C ILE A 188 -6.58 -5.75 -29.95
N PRO A 189 -5.37 -5.19 -29.85
CA PRO A 189 -4.60 -4.80 -31.02
C PRO A 189 -4.31 -6.01 -31.91
N GLU A 190 -4.59 -5.91 -33.19
CA GLU A 190 -4.22 -6.94 -34.18
C GLU A 190 -2.69 -7.01 -34.34
N GLU A 191 -2.02 -5.85 -34.24
CA GLU A 191 -0.57 -5.74 -34.28
C GLU A 191 0.00 -5.36 -32.91
N GLY A 192 1.24 -5.73 -32.62
CA GLY A 192 1.95 -5.36 -31.40
C GLY A 192 1.63 -6.21 -30.17
N HIS A 193 0.70 -7.17 -30.23
CA HIS A 193 0.39 -8.07 -29.10
C HIS A 193 1.58 -8.92 -28.66
N GLN A 194 2.56 -9.15 -29.55
CA GLN A 194 3.78 -9.90 -29.24
C GLN A 194 4.60 -9.29 -28.08
N ARG A 195 4.43 -7.98 -27.80
CA ARG A 195 5.11 -7.33 -26.67
C ARG A 195 4.75 -7.95 -25.31
N PHE A 196 3.58 -8.57 -25.19
CA PHE A 196 3.15 -9.28 -23.99
C PHE A 196 3.75 -10.71 -23.88
N VAL A 197 4.50 -11.15 -24.88
CA VAL A 197 5.20 -12.45 -24.87
C VAL A 197 6.67 -12.22 -24.54
N LEU A 198 7.01 -12.12 -23.25
CA LEU A 198 8.33 -11.73 -22.76
C LEU A 198 9.37 -12.85 -22.88
N LEU A 199 9.49 -13.47 -24.05
CA LEU A 199 10.65 -14.30 -24.35
C LEU A 199 11.92 -13.44 -24.47
N PRO A 200 13.12 -13.96 -24.18
CA PRO A 200 14.34 -13.16 -24.08
C PRO A 200 14.61 -12.22 -25.26
N ALA A 201 14.28 -12.61 -26.48
CA ALA A 201 14.47 -11.77 -27.67
C ALA A 201 13.50 -10.59 -27.70
N ILE A 202 12.24 -10.83 -27.30
CA ILE A 202 11.19 -9.81 -27.23
C ILE A 202 11.44 -8.91 -26.02
N ALA A 203 11.78 -9.47 -24.86
CA ALA A 203 12.08 -8.72 -23.64
C ALA A 203 13.21 -7.72 -23.88
N ARG A 204 14.31 -8.12 -24.54
CA ARG A 204 15.40 -7.19 -24.91
C ARG A 204 14.92 -6.03 -25.78
N LYS A 205 14.03 -6.30 -26.74
CA LYS A 205 13.44 -5.26 -27.58
C LYS A 205 12.57 -4.31 -26.77
N GLN A 206 11.70 -4.86 -25.91
CA GLN A 206 10.81 -4.04 -25.07
C GLN A 206 11.61 -3.21 -24.06
N PHE A 207 12.68 -3.74 -23.48
CA PHE A 207 13.56 -2.98 -22.58
C PHE A 207 14.17 -1.76 -23.29
N LYS A 208 14.59 -1.93 -24.54
CA LYS A 208 15.07 -0.78 -25.33
C LYS A 208 13.96 0.26 -25.55
N VAL A 209 12.74 -0.18 -25.88
CA VAL A 209 11.59 0.73 -26.02
C VAL A 209 11.32 1.48 -24.71
N LEU A 210 11.40 0.80 -23.57
CA LEU A 210 11.23 1.42 -22.25
C LEU A 210 12.31 2.49 -22.00
N ILE A 211 13.57 2.21 -22.35
CA ILE A 211 14.68 3.18 -22.24
C ILE A 211 14.42 4.39 -23.15
N ASP A 212 14.05 4.16 -24.40
CA ASP A 212 13.79 5.23 -25.37
C ASP A 212 12.63 6.15 -24.91
N ASN A 213 11.63 5.60 -24.21
CA ASN A 213 10.50 6.35 -23.66
C ASN A 213 10.84 7.21 -22.41
N GLN A 214 12.02 7.02 -21.79
CA GLN A 214 12.40 7.83 -20.61
C GLN A 214 12.43 9.33 -20.93
N THR A 215 12.78 9.70 -22.14
CA THR A 215 12.77 11.11 -22.58
C THR A 215 11.35 11.68 -22.59
N GLU A 216 10.37 10.91 -23.05
CA GLU A 216 8.97 11.33 -23.04
C GLU A 216 8.43 11.39 -21.60
N PHE A 217 8.76 10.42 -20.73
CA PHE A 217 8.35 10.46 -19.32
C PHE A 217 8.92 11.68 -18.59
N LEU A 218 10.19 12.03 -18.86
CA LEU A 218 10.79 13.25 -18.32
C LEU A 218 10.07 14.50 -18.82
N LYS A 219 9.79 14.57 -20.13
CA LYS A 219 9.05 15.70 -20.71
C LYS A 219 7.67 15.85 -20.08
N GLN A 220 6.93 14.74 -19.88
CA GLN A 220 5.62 14.76 -19.22
C GLN A 220 5.70 15.25 -17.78
N SER A 221 6.76 14.92 -17.06
CA SER A 221 6.99 15.43 -15.71
C SER A 221 7.36 16.92 -15.71
N GLU A 222 8.20 17.36 -16.62
CA GLU A 222 8.60 18.78 -16.76
C GLU A 222 7.44 19.69 -17.18
N GLU A 223 6.51 19.20 -18.01
CA GLU A 223 5.33 19.92 -18.49
C GLU A 223 4.11 19.75 -17.56
N SER A 224 4.27 18.97 -16.48
CA SER A 224 3.17 18.68 -15.55
C SER A 224 2.72 19.90 -14.77
N LYS A 225 1.42 20.16 -14.77
CA LYS A 225 0.80 21.17 -13.91
C LYS A 225 0.93 20.88 -12.42
N TYR A 226 1.33 19.65 -12.06
CA TYR A 226 1.53 19.21 -10.68
C TYR A 226 2.96 19.46 -10.18
N ASN A 227 3.91 19.76 -11.10
CA ASN A 227 5.28 20.13 -10.78
C ASN A 227 5.45 21.63 -11.03
N GLN A 228 5.43 22.43 -9.97
CA GLN A 228 5.38 23.88 -10.08
C GLN A 228 6.46 24.57 -9.25
N ILE A 229 7.03 25.64 -9.80
CA ILE A 229 7.88 26.55 -9.04
C ILE A 229 7.03 27.73 -8.54
N PHE A 230 7.07 27.94 -7.24
CA PHE A 230 6.50 29.10 -6.58
C PHE A 230 7.64 30.04 -6.21
N LEU A 231 7.54 31.28 -6.67
CA LEU A 231 8.50 32.33 -6.34
C LEU A 231 8.17 32.89 -4.96
N SER A 232 9.20 33.33 -4.22
CA SER A 232 8.97 34.04 -2.97
C SER A 232 8.21 35.34 -3.25
N LEU A 233 7.25 35.67 -2.40
CA LEU A 233 6.60 36.98 -2.43
C LEU A 233 7.62 38.07 -2.09
N ASN A 234 7.75 39.05 -2.99
CA ASN A 234 8.46 40.28 -2.65
C ASN A 234 7.58 41.02 -1.62
N PRO A 235 8.06 41.34 -0.40
CA PRO A 235 7.21 41.98 0.62
C PRO A 235 6.64 43.35 0.19
N GLN A 236 7.05 43.88 -0.96
CA GLN A 236 6.63 45.18 -1.48
C GLN A 236 5.49 45.13 -2.50
N GLU A 237 5.09 43.94 -2.99
CA GLU A 237 3.98 43.79 -3.94
C GLU A 237 2.97 42.76 -3.42
N GLY A 238 2.06 43.20 -2.57
CA GLY A 238 1.05 42.39 -1.89
C GLY A 238 -0.08 41.87 -2.80
N THR A 239 0.24 41.16 -3.86
CA THR A 239 -0.76 40.46 -4.69
C THR A 239 -0.31 39.05 -5.01
N LEU A 240 -1.12 38.06 -4.56
CA LEU A 240 -1.03 36.67 -5.01
C LEU A 240 -1.15 36.66 -6.56
N PRO A 241 -0.26 35.99 -7.29
CA PRO A 241 -0.47 35.78 -8.71
C PRO A 241 -1.73 34.93 -8.91
N GLN A 242 -2.79 35.54 -9.44
CA GLN A 242 -3.90 34.82 -10.04
C GLN A 242 -3.35 33.99 -11.20
N HIS A 243 -3.88 32.78 -11.40
CA HIS A 243 -3.62 31.92 -12.53
C HIS A 243 -3.69 32.68 -13.87
N ASN A 244 -2.59 33.24 -14.31
CA ASN A 244 -2.44 33.78 -15.66
C ASN A 244 -1.27 33.09 -16.33
N GLU A 245 -1.56 32.46 -17.45
CA GLU A 245 -0.67 31.89 -18.45
C GLU A 245 0.28 32.94 -19.07
N GLN A 246 1.14 33.55 -18.28
CA GLN A 246 2.20 34.38 -18.83
C GLN A 246 3.55 33.78 -18.55
N THR A 247 4.13 33.24 -19.61
CA THR A 247 5.55 32.88 -19.74
C THR A 247 6.42 34.02 -19.25
N HIS A 248 6.86 33.93 -17.98
CA HIS A 248 7.85 34.89 -17.49
C HIS A 248 9.22 34.57 -18.08
N ASN A 249 9.82 35.63 -18.60
CA ASN A 249 11.13 35.68 -19.25
C ASN A 249 12.21 35.08 -18.29
N ILE A 250 12.76 33.94 -18.66
CA ILE A 250 13.64 33.06 -17.86
C ILE A 250 14.99 33.74 -17.50
N ASN A 251 15.28 34.95 -18.03
CA ASN A 251 16.58 35.60 -17.95
C ASN A 251 16.70 36.74 -16.92
N SER A 252 15.77 36.90 -16.00
CA SER A 252 15.92 37.88 -14.92
C SER A 252 16.47 37.22 -13.65
N PRO A 253 17.56 37.74 -13.03
CA PRO A 253 18.01 37.29 -11.72
C PRO A 253 17.08 37.82 -10.65
N MET A 254 15.89 37.20 -10.48
CA MET A 254 14.85 37.68 -9.54
C MET A 254 14.94 37.06 -8.17
N TRP A 255 15.90 36.21 -7.92
CA TRP A 255 16.00 35.54 -6.63
C TRP A 255 17.45 35.38 -6.18
N SER A 256 17.84 36.14 -5.21
CA SER A 256 19.04 35.86 -4.41
C SER A 256 18.60 35.33 -3.04
N GLY A 257 18.02 34.13 -3.01
CA GLY A 257 17.69 33.46 -1.76
C GLY A 257 18.80 32.50 -1.37
N GLU A 258 19.27 32.54 -0.13
CA GLU A 258 20.24 31.56 0.38
C GLU A 258 19.69 30.13 0.34
N ARG A 259 18.36 29.96 0.45
CA ARG A 259 17.66 28.66 0.56
C ARG A 259 16.53 28.49 -0.45
N GLY A 260 16.50 27.35 -1.13
CA GLY A 260 15.36 26.82 -1.89
C GLY A 260 14.69 25.65 -1.17
N ILE A 261 13.42 25.41 -1.45
CA ILE A 261 12.66 24.30 -0.85
C ILE A 261 12.13 23.41 -1.95
N ILE A 262 12.29 22.10 -1.79
CA ILE A 262 11.61 21.08 -2.59
C ILE A 262 10.59 20.39 -1.68
N ALA A 263 9.32 20.37 -2.08
CA ALA A 263 8.24 19.74 -1.32
C ALA A 263 7.53 18.69 -2.18
N CYS A 264 7.55 17.43 -1.74
CA CYS A 264 7.04 16.28 -2.47
C CYS A 264 5.68 15.82 -1.90
N GLY A 265 4.71 15.60 -2.78
CA GLY A 265 3.39 15.10 -2.40
C GLY A 265 2.78 15.87 -1.22
N ILE A 266 2.32 15.14 -0.21
CA ILE A 266 1.64 15.73 0.96
C ILE A 266 2.51 16.72 1.75
N ALA A 267 3.84 16.62 1.67
CA ALA A 267 4.74 17.56 2.34
C ALA A 267 4.54 19.02 1.84
N PHE A 268 4.01 19.19 0.63
CA PHE A 268 3.65 20.51 0.14
C PHE A 268 2.50 21.15 0.95
N ASN A 269 1.50 20.37 1.37
CA ASN A 269 0.44 20.89 2.25
C ASN A 269 1.00 21.33 3.60
N TYR A 270 1.91 20.55 4.18
CA TYR A 270 2.53 20.90 5.47
C TYR A 270 3.39 22.17 5.35
N LEU A 271 4.01 22.36 4.18
CA LEU A 271 4.71 23.61 3.89
C LEU A 271 3.74 24.78 3.79
N GLN A 272 2.61 24.61 3.08
CA GLN A 272 1.58 25.66 2.96
C GLN A 272 0.98 26.09 4.30
N GLU A 273 0.75 25.15 5.22
CA GLU A 273 0.27 25.45 6.56
C GLU A 273 1.25 26.33 7.36
N ASN A 274 2.55 26.23 7.06
CA ASN A 274 3.58 27.08 7.64
C ASN A 274 3.68 28.47 6.99
N PHE A 275 3.12 28.64 5.80
CA PHE A 275 3.17 29.87 5.02
C PHE A 275 1.77 30.26 4.49
N PRO A 276 0.80 30.54 5.37
CA PRO A 276 -0.56 30.87 4.93
C PRO A 276 -0.65 32.11 4.04
N ASP A 277 0.29 33.06 4.20
CA ASP A 277 0.36 34.32 3.45
C ASP A 277 1.31 34.25 2.23
N GLY A 278 1.79 33.04 1.89
CA GLY A 278 2.72 32.82 0.78
C GLY A 278 4.15 32.50 1.21
N PHE A 279 4.94 31.91 0.31
CA PHE A 279 6.26 31.41 0.59
C PHE A 279 7.32 32.53 0.69
N GLN A 280 8.19 32.46 1.67
CA GLN A 280 9.34 33.36 1.85
C GLN A 280 10.58 32.89 1.06
N HIS A 281 10.58 31.66 0.60
CA HIS A 281 11.66 31.03 -0.17
C HIS A 281 11.09 30.53 -1.50
N PRO A 282 11.89 30.40 -2.55
CA PRO A 282 11.48 29.70 -3.76
C PRO A 282 11.19 28.22 -3.43
N VAL A 283 10.05 27.73 -3.91
CA VAL A 283 9.56 26.38 -3.66
C VAL A 283 9.36 25.65 -4.98
N LEU A 284 9.96 24.49 -5.12
CA LEU A 284 9.60 23.52 -6.15
C LEU A 284 8.71 22.45 -5.54
N LYS A 285 7.45 22.41 -5.95
CA LYS A 285 6.55 21.30 -5.69
C LYS A 285 6.83 20.18 -6.66
N ILE A 286 6.98 18.95 -6.17
CA ILE A 286 7.11 17.75 -6.99
C ILE A 286 5.99 16.77 -6.62
N SER A 287 5.15 16.46 -7.59
CA SER A 287 4.03 15.53 -7.46
C SER A 287 3.95 14.54 -8.63
N GLN A 288 4.86 14.64 -9.61
CA GLN A 288 4.99 13.70 -10.72
C GLN A 288 6.46 13.44 -11.02
N TYR A 289 6.78 12.17 -11.29
CA TYR A 289 8.13 11.69 -11.59
C TYR A 289 8.18 11.01 -12.98
N PRO A 290 9.39 10.92 -13.62
CA PRO A 290 10.73 11.18 -13.07
C PRO A 290 10.93 12.64 -12.63
N LEU A 291 11.98 12.90 -11.84
CA LEU A 291 12.27 14.24 -11.33
C LEU A 291 12.31 15.28 -12.46
N PRO A 292 11.57 16.42 -12.33
CA PRO A 292 11.50 17.46 -13.37
C PRO A 292 12.81 18.24 -13.44
N LYS A 293 13.68 17.83 -14.36
CA LYS A 293 15.08 18.29 -14.44
C LYS A 293 15.20 19.79 -14.64
N LYS A 294 14.39 20.37 -15.55
CA LYS A 294 14.45 21.81 -15.84
C LYS A 294 14.11 22.66 -14.62
N GLN A 295 13.04 22.29 -13.89
CA GLN A 295 12.61 23.00 -12.69
C GLN A 295 13.64 22.83 -11.56
N LEU A 296 14.25 21.65 -11.43
CA LEU A 296 15.32 21.40 -10.47
C LEU A 296 16.55 22.26 -10.77
N GLU A 297 17.01 22.28 -12.03
CA GLU A 297 18.16 23.11 -12.46
C GLU A 297 17.87 24.61 -12.22
N GLN A 298 16.65 25.07 -12.53
CA GLN A 298 16.23 26.45 -12.28
C GLN A 298 16.26 26.79 -10.79
N LEU A 299 15.79 25.90 -9.90
CA LEU A 299 15.82 26.15 -8.45
C LEU A 299 17.27 26.16 -7.94
N VAL A 300 18.06 25.17 -8.31
CA VAL A 300 19.42 24.97 -7.79
C VAL A 300 20.39 26.07 -8.23
N GLN A 301 20.28 26.57 -9.45
CA GLN A 301 21.13 27.65 -9.95
C GLN A 301 21.01 28.95 -9.14
N ASN A 302 19.92 29.13 -8.41
CA ASN A 302 19.60 30.34 -7.68
C ASN A 302 19.66 30.20 -6.16
N CYS A 303 20.02 29.03 -5.63
CA CYS A 303 20.01 28.73 -4.19
C CYS A 303 21.32 28.07 -3.75
N GLY A 304 21.90 28.55 -2.65
CA GLY A 304 23.11 27.96 -2.05
C GLY A 304 22.80 26.75 -1.14
N GLU A 305 21.54 26.64 -0.70
CA GLU A 305 21.05 25.54 0.15
C GLU A 305 19.70 25.07 -0.37
N ILE A 306 19.47 23.75 -0.41
CA ILE A 306 18.18 23.14 -0.76
C ILE A 306 17.67 22.33 0.43
N LEU A 307 16.48 22.68 0.92
CA LEU A 307 15.73 21.90 1.90
C LEU A 307 14.76 20.97 1.17
N VAL A 308 14.89 19.67 1.37
CA VAL A 308 13.98 18.67 0.80
C VAL A 308 12.98 18.20 1.85
N LEU A 309 11.70 18.39 1.56
CA LEU A 309 10.57 17.96 2.37
C LEU A 309 9.85 16.82 1.65
N GLU A 310 9.99 15.62 2.17
CA GLU A 310 9.35 14.42 1.62
C GLU A 310 8.90 13.49 2.76
N ASP A 311 7.71 12.90 2.58
CA ASP A 311 7.15 11.96 3.54
C ASP A 311 7.51 10.52 3.14
N GLY A 312 8.12 9.78 4.06
CA GLY A 312 8.74 8.48 3.82
C GLY A 312 10.27 8.56 3.73
N TYR A 313 10.86 7.81 2.80
CA TYR A 313 12.32 7.72 2.65
C TYR A 313 12.91 8.96 1.94
N PRO A 314 14.19 9.24 2.13
CA PRO A 314 14.89 10.34 1.46
C PRO A 314 15.17 10.00 -0.01
N PHE A 315 14.11 9.84 -0.81
CA PHE A 315 14.19 9.44 -2.22
C PHE A 315 14.74 10.57 -3.10
N VAL A 316 14.14 11.76 -2.99
CA VAL A 316 14.56 12.94 -3.76
C VAL A 316 15.89 13.47 -3.22
N GLU A 317 16.03 13.57 -1.89
CA GLU A 317 17.28 14.02 -1.26
C GLU A 317 18.47 13.16 -1.67
N ALA A 318 18.34 11.84 -1.66
CA ALA A 318 19.41 10.93 -2.05
C ALA A 318 19.82 11.09 -3.52
N LYS A 319 18.82 11.25 -4.42
CA LYS A 319 19.07 11.50 -5.84
C LYS A 319 19.79 12.82 -6.07
N LEU A 320 19.38 13.89 -5.39
CA LEU A 320 20.01 15.19 -5.52
C LEU A 320 21.44 15.19 -5.00
N LYS A 321 21.72 14.53 -3.87
CA LYS A 321 23.10 14.40 -3.35
C LYS A 321 24.03 13.69 -4.31
N GLY A 322 23.53 12.72 -5.08
CA GLY A 322 24.29 12.08 -6.14
C GLY A 322 24.47 12.92 -7.41
N TYR A 323 23.57 13.87 -7.65
CA TYR A 323 23.45 14.62 -8.90
C TYR A 323 24.15 15.98 -8.89
N LEU A 324 24.05 16.71 -7.76
CA LEU A 324 24.47 18.11 -7.68
C LEU A 324 25.94 18.34 -7.29
N GLY A 325 26.68 17.27 -7.00
CA GLY A 325 28.06 17.41 -6.52
C GLY A 325 28.15 18.12 -5.16
N LEU A 326 29.37 18.61 -4.83
CA LEU A 326 29.67 19.08 -3.47
C LEU A 326 29.36 20.57 -3.20
N ASN A 327 28.93 21.32 -4.21
CA ASN A 327 28.84 22.79 -4.11
C ASN A 327 27.48 23.31 -3.59
N VAL A 328 26.45 22.48 -3.55
CA VAL A 328 25.14 22.84 -3.05
C VAL A 328 24.86 22.11 -1.76
N LYS A 329 24.51 22.86 -0.69
CA LYS A 329 24.14 22.26 0.58
C LYS A 329 22.72 21.75 0.52
N ILE A 330 22.55 20.44 0.62
CA ILE A 330 21.26 19.76 0.61
C ILE A 330 20.95 19.34 2.05
N ARG A 331 19.77 19.76 2.54
CA ARG A 331 19.26 19.43 3.86
C ARG A 331 17.98 18.60 3.74
N GLY A 332 17.79 17.67 4.67
CA GLY A 332 16.61 16.84 4.71
C GLY A 332 16.73 15.76 5.80
N ARG A 333 16.28 14.56 5.47
CA ARG A 333 16.33 13.40 6.37
C ARG A 333 17.74 12.84 6.57
N LEU A 334 18.62 12.98 5.57
CA LEU A 334 19.97 12.40 5.62
C LEU A 334 20.95 13.21 6.48
N ASP A 335 20.71 14.50 6.68
CA ASP A 335 21.54 15.35 7.58
C ASP A 335 20.87 15.63 8.94
N GLY A 336 19.66 15.08 9.17
CA GLY A 336 18.92 15.23 10.41
C GLY A 336 18.14 16.55 10.53
N THR A 337 18.09 17.40 9.51
CA THR A 337 17.24 18.60 9.49
C THR A 337 15.76 18.23 9.59
N ILE A 338 15.36 17.16 8.92
CA ILE A 338 14.10 16.43 9.11
C ILE A 338 14.43 15.14 9.87
N PRO A 339 13.64 14.70 10.86
CA PRO A 339 13.85 13.41 11.52
C PRO A 339 13.98 12.27 10.50
N ARG A 340 14.92 11.34 10.75
CA ARG A 340 15.19 10.24 9.82
C ARG A 340 14.01 9.26 9.73
N ASP A 341 13.27 9.12 10.80
CA ASP A 341 12.10 8.26 10.98
C ASP A 341 10.87 9.09 11.35
N GLY A 342 9.72 8.45 11.30
CA GLY A 342 8.45 9.06 11.66
C GLY A 342 7.77 9.81 10.51
N GLU A 343 6.45 9.96 10.67
CA GLU A 343 5.60 10.70 9.75
C GLU A 343 5.98 12.19 9.73
N LEU A 344 6.03 12.78 8.54
CA LEU A 344 6.18 14.21 8.39
C LEU A 344 4.88 14.93 8.82
N ASN A 345 5.00 16.10 9.42
CA ASN A 345 3.88 16.92 9.83
C ASN A 345 4.25 18.41 9.81
N PRO A 346 3.27 19.33 9.93
CA PRO A 346 3.53 20.78 9.88
C PRO A 346 4.54 21.28 10.90
N ASP A 347 4.59 20.70 12.10
CA ASP A 347 5.53 21.11 13.15
C ASP A 347 6.97 20.75 12.80
N ILE A 348 7.18 19.55 12.26
CA ILE A 348 8.51 19.12 11.80
C ILE A 348 9.00 20.04 10.69
N VAL A 349 8.12 20.36 9.74
CA VAL A 349 8.41 21.31 8.66
C VAL A 349 8.73 22.70 9.23
N GLY A 350 7.91 23.20 10.15
CA GLY A 350 8.15 24.49 10.83
C GLY A 350 9.50 24.55 11.53
N LYS A 351 9.89 23.50 12.27
CA LYS A 351 11.20 23.39 12.92
C LYS A 351 12.34 23.42 11.91
N ALA A 352 12.23 22.68 10.80
CA ALA A 352 13.23 22.66 9.74
C ALA A 352 13.42 24.03 9.06
N LEU A 353 12.37 24.84 9.05
CA LEU A 353 12.37 26.22 8.56
C LEU A 353 12.85 27.23 9.61
N GLY A 354 13.18 26.79 10.84
CA GLY A 354 13.58 27.67 11.94
C GLY A 354 12.43 28.46 12.55
N ARG A 355 11.19 28.03 12.37
CA ARG A 355 10.00 28.69 12.93
C ARG A 355 9.76 28.25 14.38
N GLU A 356 9.28 29.17 15.19
CA GLU A 356 8.76 28.84 16.51
C GLU A 356 7.44 28.06 16.38
N ILE A 357 7.40 26.90 17.03
CA ILE A 357 6.20 26.04 17.00
C ILE A 357 5.18 26.64 17.97
N LYS A 358 3.99 26.93 17.46
CA LYS A 358 2.87 27.39 18.28
C LYS A 358 2.51 26.31 19.31
N THR A 359 2.28 26.73 20.55
CA THR A 359 1.80 25.83 21.59
C THR A 359 0.49 25.20 21.19
N HIS A 360 0.46 23.86 21.17
CA HIS A 360 -0.75 23.11 20.90
C HIS A 360 -1.76 23.24 22.03
N TYR A 361 -3.02 23.09 21.71
CA TYR A 361 -4.04 22.88 22.72
C TYR A 361 -3.72 21.59 23.49
N PRO A 362 -3.91 21.57 24.82
CA PRO A 362 -3.72 20.35 25.60
C PRO A 362 -4.64 19.26 25.07
N ILE A 363 -4.13 18.01 24.99
CA ILE A 363 -4.94 16.86 24.61
C ILE A 363 -6.07 16.72 25.64
N PRO A 364 -7.35 16.76 25.23
CA PRO A 364 -8.47 16.59 26.15
C PRO A 364 -8.40 15.26 26.90
N GLU A 365 -8.77 15.23 28.18
CA GLU A 365 -8.75 14.00 29.00
C GLU A 365 -9.62 12.88 28.43
N VAL A 366 -10.62 13.20 27.61
CA VAL A 366 -11.45 12.20 26.91
C VAL A 366 -10.67 11.38 25.88
N VAL A 367 -9.52 11.89 25.42
CA VAL A 367 -8.65 11.19 24.47
C VAL A 367 -7.81 10.17 25.22
N THR A 368 -8.16 8.91 25.12
CA THR A 368 -7.43 7.79 25.73
C THR A 368 -6.75 6.92 24.68
N MET A 369 -5.56 6.43 25.03
CA MET A 369 -4.87 5.43 24.22
C MET A 369 -5.72 4.16 24.10
N ARG A 370 -5.86 3.66 22.88
CA ARG A 370 -6.59 2.42 22.56
C ARG A 370 -5.65 1.44 21.87
N PRO A 371 -4.76 0.77 22.62
CA PRO A 371 -3.88 -0.23 22.01
C PRO A 371 -4.70 -1.35 21.36
N PRO A 372 -4.26 -1.90 20.22
CA PRO A 372 -4.95 -2.99 19.57
C PRO A 372 -4.96 -4.21 20.50
N VAL A 373 -6.11 -4.87 20.62
CA VAL A 373 -6.30 -6.09 21.42
C VAL A 373 -7.27 -7.02 20.71
N LEU A 374 -7.16 -8.34 20.98
CA LEU A 374 -8.16 -9.31 20.53
C LEU A 374 -9.54 -8.97 21.14
N CYS A 375 -10.56 -8.90 20.28
CA CYS A 375 -11.93 -8.58 20.68
C CYS A 375 -12.43 -9.51 21.79
N GLN A 376 -13.28 -9.00 22.68
CA GLN A 376 -13.96 -9.83 23.67
C GLN A 376 -14.86 -10.86 22.96
N GLY A 377 -14.73 -12.14 23.34
CA GLY A 377 -15.45 -13.24 22.70
C GLY A 377 -14.92 -13.69 21.34
N CYS A 378 -13.75 -13.20 20.94
CA CYS A 378 -13.06 -13.65 19.72
C CYS A 378 -12.59 -15.11 19.86
N GLY A 379 -12.79 -15.93 18.81
CA GLY A 379 -12.34 -17.34 18.80
C GLY A 379 -10.84 -17.50 18.97
N HIS A 380 -10.04 -16.56 18.48
CA HIS A 380 -8.57 -16.59 18.64
C HIS A 380 -8.13 -16.62 20.11
N ARG A 381 -8.90 -16.00 21.02
CA ARG A 381 -8.61 -16.03 22.46
C ARG A 381 -8.70 -17.45 23.03
N ASP A 382 -9.79 -18.16 22.68
CA ASP A 382 -10.01 -19.53 23.15
C ASP A 382 -8.95 -20.50 22.58
N VAL A 383 -8.50 -20.27 21.32
CA VAL A 383 -7.39 -21.03 20.70
C VAL A 383 -6.08 -20.81 21.46
N TYR A 384 -5.74 -19.56 21.76
CA TYR A 384 -4.48 -19.25 22.46
C TYR A 384 -4.47 -19.69 23.92
N ASP A 385 -5.61 -19.64 24.59
CA ASP A 385 -5.73 -20.20 25.95
C ASP A 385 -5.44 -21.71 25.94
N ALA A 386 -6.02 -22.46 24.99
CA ALA A 386 -5.80 -23.90 24.87
C ALA A 386 -4.36 -24.23 24.45
N LEU A 387 -3.82 -23.51 23.46
CA LEU A 387 -2.46 -23.70 22.96
C LEU A 387 -1.44 -23.45 24.07
N ASN A 388 -1.53 -22.32 24.76
CA ASN A 388 -0.63 -21.98 25.86
C ASN A 388 -0.65 -23.00 26.98
N GLU A 389 -1.82 -23.60 27.28
CA GLU A 389 -1.92 -24.60 28.33
C GLU A 389 -1.19 -25.89 27.93
N VAL A 390 -1.35 -26.35 26.69
CA VAL A 390 -0.66 -27.55 26.18
C VAL A 390 0.85 -27.31 26.10
N LEU A 391 1.28 -26.11 25.66
CA LEU A 391 2.71 -25.82 25.50
C LEU A 391 3.50 -25.77 26.81
N LYS A 392 2.85 -25.66 27.96
CA LYS A 392 3.53 -25.81 29.26
C LYS A 392 4.14 -27.22 29.47
N GLU A 393 3.66 -28.21 28.72
CA GLU A 393 4.14 -29.58 28.77
C GLU A 393 5.49 -29.74 28.01
N TYR A 394 5.88 -28.78 27.18
CA TYR A 394 7.05 -28.83 26.29
C TYR A 394 8.06 -27.72 26.62
N LYS A 395 9.35 -28.11 26.80
CA LYS A 395 10.42 -27.17 27.21
C LYS A 395 10.85 -26.19 26.13
N SER A 396 10.73 -26.55 24.85
CA SER A 396 11.31 -25.81 23.73
C SER A 396 10.31 -25.50 22.62
N ALA A 397 9.01 -25.62 22.89
CA ALA A 397 7.97 -25.31 21.91
C ALA A 397 8.07 -23.87 21.42
N LYS A 398 7.87 -23.67 20.11
CA LYS A 398 7.79 -22.36 19.48
C LYS A 398 6.58 -22.25 18.57
N VAL A 399 5.96 -21.08 18.61
CA VAL A 399 4.78 -20.75 17.82
C VAL A 399 5.14 -19.67 16.82
N PHE A 400 5.23 -20.05 15.57
CA PHE A 400 5.47 -19.15 14.45
C PHE A 400 4.14 -18.60 13.96
N SER A 401 4.06 -17.30 13.83
CA SER A 401 2.87 -16.61 13.34
C SER A 401 3.24 -15.57 12.31
N ASP A 402 2.24 -15.04 11.66
CA ASP A 402 2.33 -14.00 10.65
C ASP A 402 1.21 -12.97 10.81
N ILE A 403 0.71 -12.35 9.74
CA ILE A 403 -0.07 -11.12 9.81
C ILE A 403 -1.56 -11.36 9.65
N GLY A 404 -2.31 -11.05 10.70
CA GLY A 404 -3.77 -11.08 10.78
C GLY A 404 -4.25 -10.73 12.19
N CYS A 405 -5.55 -10.83 12.47
CA CYS A 405 -6.07 -10.58 13.82
C CYS A 405 -5.41 -11.43 14.90
N TYR A 406 -5.05 -12.66 14.57
CA TYR A 406 -4.35 -13.61 15.46
C TYR A 406 -2.95 -13.11 15.88
N THR A 407 -2.29 -12.23 15.13
CA THR A 407 -1.02 -11.60 15.54
C THR A 407 -1.13 -10.90 16.89
N LEU A 408 -2.32 -10.39 17.24
CA LEU A 408 -2.56 -9.77 18.54
C LEU A 408 -2.43 -10.74 19.72
N GLY A 409 -2.31 -12.03 19.47
CA GLY A 409 -1.90 -13.05 20.43
C GLY A 409 -0.48 -12.88 20.97
N ALA A 410 0.38 -12.07 20.33
CA ALA A 410 1.67 -11.65 20.86
C ALA A 410 1.55 -10.80 22.13
N LEU A 411 0.43 -10.10 22.29
CA LEU A 411 0.21 -9.17 23.38
C LEU A 411 -0.36 -9.86 24.64
N PRO A 412 -0.18 -9.25 25.82
CA PRO A 412 -0.86 -9.74 27.01
C PRO A 412 -2.40 -9.79 26.84
N PRO A 413 -3.07 -10.75 27.46
CA PRO A 413 -2.55 -11.76 28.41
C PRO A 413 -1.93 -13.00 27.75
N PHE A 414 -2.09 -13.20 26.42
CA PHE A 414 -1.76 -14.46 25.76
C PHE A 414 -0.26 -14.70 25.61
N ARG A 415 0.48 -13.77 24.97
CA ARG A 415 1.89 -13.95 24.62
C ARG A 415 2.16 -15.32 24.00
N ALA A 416 1.28 -15.70 23.06
CA ALA A 416 1.15 -17.07 22.53
C ALA A 416 1.91 -17.29 21.23
N ILE A 417 2.57 -16.27 20.67
CA ILE A 417 3.32 -16.37 19.43
C ILE A 417 4.72 -15.78 19.59
N ASP A 418 5.69 -16.38 18.93
CA ASP A 418 7.11 -16.02 19.00
C ASP A 418 7.56 -15.18 17.79
N THR A 419 6.82 -15.18 16.67
CA THR A 419 7.17 -14.44 15.45
C THR A 419 5.96 -13.77 14.82
N CYS A 420 6.24 -12.72 14.04
CA CYS A 420 5.29 -12.05 13.15
C CYS A 420 6.10 -11.35 12.06
N ILE A 421 6.24 -11.96 10.86
CA ILE A 421 7.12 -11.46 9.80
C ILE A 421 6.28 -10.93 8.63
N ASP A 422 5.84 -11.77 7.70
CA ASP A 422 5.02 -11.44 6.55
C ASP A 422 3.94 -12.49 6.33
N MET A 423 2.94 -12.21 5.51
CA MET A 423 1.79 -13.09 5.31
C MET A 423 2.22 -14.44 4.72
N GLY A 424 1.99 -15.51 5.46
CA GLY A 424 2.35 -16.90 5.09
C GLY A 424 3.65 -17.39 5.72
N ALA A 425 4.47 -16.52 6.29
CA ALA A 425 5.76 -16.89 6.89
C ALA A 425 5.63 -17.85 8.09
N SER A 426 4.48 -17.90 8.76
CA SER A 426 4.25 -18.80 9.89
C SER A 426 4.56 -20.26 9.55
N ILE A 427 4.03 -20.76 8.43
CA ILE A 427 4.20 -22.15 8.00
C ILE A 427 5.64 -22.44 7.59
N THR A 428 6.23 -21.58 6.77
CA THR A 428 7.59 -21.80 6.25
C THR A 428 8.67 -21.62 7.32
N MET A 429 8.47 -20.72 8.26
CA MET A 429 9.37 -20.58 9.42
C MET A 429 9.24 -21.77 10.38
N ALA A 430 8.02 -22.25 10.64
CA ALA A 430 7.81 -23.45 11.46
C ALA A 430 8.50 -24.66 10.82
N ARG A 431 8.39 -24.81 9.49
CA ARG A 431 9.14 -25.83 8.75
C ARG A 431 10.63 -25.71 8.96
N GLY A 432 11.22 -24.54 8.67
CA GLY A 432 12.66 -24.35 8.83
C GLY A 432 13.16 -24.60 10.25
N ALA A 433 12.34 -24.29 11.27
CA ALA A 433 12.64 -24.58 12.65
C ALA A 433 12.55 -26.09 12.96
N ALA A 434 11.57 -26.80 12.41
CA ALA A 434 11.46 -28.25 12.51
C ALA A 434 12.66 -28.96 11.86
N ASP A 435 13.08 -28.50 10.67
CA ASP A 435 14.27 -28.99 9.98
C ASP A 435 15.55 -28.78 10.82
N ALA A 436 15.60 -27.73 11.63
CA ALA A 436 16.66 -27.50 12.61
C ALA A 436 16.57 -28.34 13.89
N GLY A 437 15.54 -29.19 14.01
CA GLY A 437 15.32 -30.07 15.17
C GLY A 437 14.47 -29.44 16.28
N LEU A 438 13.82 -28.32 16.08
CA LEU A 438 12.90 -27.73 17.04
C LEU A 438 11.62 -28.58 17.15
N PHE A 439 11.25 -28.96 18.39
CA PHE A 439 10.02 -29.72 18.66
C PHE A 439 9.35 -29.25 19.96
N PRO A 440 8.05 -29.04 19.97
CA PRO A 440 7.17 -28.86 18.79
C PRO A 440 7.45 -27.58 18.03
N SER A 441 7.26 -27.61 16.70
CA SER A 441 7.24 -26.45 15.84
C SER A 441 5.81 -26.23 15.32
N ILE A 442 5.21 -25.10 15.65
CA ILE A 442 3.79 -24.82 15.42
C ILE A 442 3.64 -23.53 14.61
N ALA A 443 2.84 -23.60 13.55
CA ALA A 443 2.42 -22.43 12.80
C ALA A 443 1.00 -22.02 13.20
N VAL A 444 0.75 -20.72 13.38
CA VAL A 444 -0.61 -20.14 13.53
C VAL A 444 -0.83 -19.12 12.43
N ILE A 445 -1.87 -19.35 11.63
CA ILE A 445 -2.22 -18.55 10.45
C ILE A 445 -3.74 -18.34 10.39
N GLY A 446 -4.20 -17.24 9.83
CA GLY A 446 -5.64 -17.01 9.58
C GLY A 446 -6.07 -17.58 8.24
N ASP A 447 -7.38 -17.79 8.05
CA ASP A 447 -8.00 -18.31 6.82
C ASP A 447 -7.68 -17.48 5.57
N SER A 448 -7.78 -16.17 5.67
CA SER A 448 -7.44 -15.25 4.57
C SER A 448 -5.95 -15.28 4.24
N THR A 449 -5.08 -15.24 5.25
CA THR A 449 -3.63 -15.30 5.07
C THR A 449 -3.18 -16.66 4.55
N PHE A 450 -3.85 -17.74 4.95
CA PHE A 450 -3.62 -19.07 4.40
C PHE A 450 -3.91 -19.11 2.89
N ALA A 451 -5.06 -18.55 2.48
CA ALA A 451 -5.41 -18.44 1.06
C ALA A 451 -4.46 -17.51 0.29
N HIS A 452 -3.93 -16.46 0.95
CA HIS A 452 -2.99 -15.52 0.36
C HIS A 452 -1.63 -16.17 0.03
N SER A 453 -0.98 -16.79 1.01
CA SER A 453 0.39 -17.30 0.87
C SER A 453 0.68 -18.60 1.63
N GLY A 454 -0.24 -19.08 2.46
CA GLY A 454 -0.02 -20.27 3.28
C GLY A 454 -0.11 -21.59 2.50
N ILE A 455 -0.89 -21.62 1.41
CA ILE A 455 -1.11 -22.81 0.56
C ILE A 455 0.22 -23.38 0.05
N THR A 456 1.10 -22.52 -0.47
CA THR A 456 2.41 -22.92 -1.00
C THR A 456 3.34 -23.43 0.12
N GLY A 457 3.29 -22.81 1.29
CA GLY A 457 4.04 -23.27 2.47
C GLY A 457 3.58 -24.66 2.96
N LEU A 458 2.26 -24.89 2.96
CA LEU A 458 1.70 -26.20 3.32
C LEU A 458 2.12 -27.29 2.31
N LEU A 459 2.01 -27.00 1.00
CA LEU A 459 2.46 -27.93 -0.06
C LEU A 459 3.92 -28.32 0.12
N ASP A 460 4.75 -27.37 0.47
CA ASP A 460 6.18 -27.57 0.73
C ASP A 460 6.43 -28.46 1.97
N CYS A 461 5.66 -28.27 3.04
CA CYS A 461 5.73 -29.11 4.24
C CYS A 461 5.32 -30.56 3.93
N VAL A 462 4.23 -30.76 3.18
CA VAL A 462 3.74 -32.10 2.80
C VAL A 462 4.75 -32.82 1.91
N ASN A 463 5.27 -32.14 0.87
CA ASN A 463 6.26 -32.73 -0.04
C ASN A 463 7.55 -33.17 0.67
N ASN A 464 7.91 -32.51 1.76
CA ASN A 464 9.12 -32.81 2.53
C ASN A 464 8.85 -33.59 3.82
N GLN A 465 7.60 -34.00 4.07
CA GLN A 465 7.20 -34.80 5.23
C GLN A 465 7.67 -34.22 6.58
N VAL A 466 7.50 -32.91 6.76
CA VAL A 466 8.00 -32.17 7.91
C VAL A 466 7.11 -32.40 9.14
N ASN A 467 7.70 -32.54 10.33
CA ASN A 467 6.95 -32.60 11.59
C ASN A 467 6.52 -31.18 12.01
N VAL A 468 5.31 -30.78 11.64
CA VAL A 468 4.79 -29.44 11.94
C VAL A 468 3.29 -29.47 12.18
N VAL A 469 2.83 -28.71 13.17
CA VAL A 469 1.40 -28.48 13.41
C VAL A 469 1.02 -27.11 12.85
N ILE A 470 0.04 -27.07 11.99
CA ILE A 470 -0.47 -25.84 11.38
C ILE A 470 -1.87 -25.57 11.89
N ILE A 471 -2.05 -24.46 12.60
CA ILE A 471 -3.34 -24.01 13.14
C ILE A 471 -3.89 -22.92 12.22
N ILE A 472 -4.89 -23.24 11.40
CA ILE A 472 -5.57 -22.27 10.53
C ILE A 472 -6.78 -21.69 11.29
N SER A 473 -6.61 -20.55 11.92
CA SER A 473 -7.66 -19.87 12.68
C SER A 473 -8.71 -19.28 11.73
N ASP A 474 -9.77 -20.05 11.47
CA ASP A 474 -10.84 -19.71 10.53
C ASP A 474 -11.91 -18.85 11.18
N ASN A 475 -11.94 -17.57 10.82
CA ASN A 475 -12.96 -16.63 11.28
C ASN A 475 -13.88 -16.16 10.14
N GLU A 476 -13.78 -16.81 8.97
CA GLU A 476 -14.61 -16.60 7.78
C GLU A 476 -14.52 -15.18 7.19
N THR A 477 -13.44 -14.43 7.50
CA THR A 477 -13.33 -13.03 7.03
C THR A 477 -11.92 -12.46 7.18
N THR A 478 -11.58 -11.47 6.36
CA THR A 478 -10.39 -10.63 6.53
C THR A 478 -10.69 -9.55 7.58
N GLY A 479 -10.56 -9.90 8.87
CA GLY A 479 -11.11 -9.12 9.98
C GLY A 479 -10.44 -7.77 10.22
N MET A 480 -9.12 -7.63 10.04
CA MET A 480 -8.37 -6.40 10.36
C MET A 480 -8.70 -5.22 9.46
N THR A 481 -9.06 -5.47 8.22
CA THR A 481 -9.27 -4.46 7.19
C THR A 481 -10.75 -4.09 7.00
N GLY A 482 -11.64 -4.57 7.86
CA GLY A 482 -13.05 -4.20 7.84
C GLY A 482 -14.01 -5.35 7.63
N GLY A 483 -13.55 -6.59 7.43
CA GLY A 483 -14.41 -7.78 7.36
C GLY A 483 -14.81 -8.16 5.93
N GLN A 484 -13.88 -8.01 4.99
CA GLN A 484 -14.03 -8.50 3.60
C GLN A 484 -14.10 -10.02 3.57
N ASP A 485 -14.73 -10.57 2.55
CA ASP A 485 -14.81 -12.02 2.36
C ASP A 485 -13.41 -12.63 2.22
N SER A 486 -13.19 -13.75 2.88
CA SER A 486 -11.96 -14.54 2.74
C SER A 486 -12.10 -15.53 1.59
N SER A 487 -11.12 -15.56 0.70
CA SER A 487 -11.08 -16.51 -0.44
C SER A 487 -11.03 -17.98 -0.01
N GLY A 488 -10.61 -18.25 1.23
CA GLY A 488 -10.55 -19.58 1.84
C GLY A 488 -11.85 -20.07 2.45
N THR A 489 -12.85 -19.19 2.64
CA THR A 489 -14.10 -19.55 3.34
C THR A 489 -14.79 -20.74 2.68
N GLY A 490 -15.09 -21.78 3.49
CA GLY A 490 -15.75 -23.00 3.05
C GLY A 490 -14.93 -23.94 2.17
N ARG A 491 -13.61 -23.69 2.00
CA ARG A 491 -12.72 -24.45 1.12
C ARG A 491 -11.46 -24.98 1.81
N LEU A 492 -11.20 -24.59 3.03
CA LEU A 492 -9.93 -24.88 3.73
C LEU A 492 -9.66 -26.39 3.80
N GLU A 493 -10.65 -27.19 4.19
CA GLU A 493 -10.52 -28.64 4.29
C GLU A 493 -10.19 -29.28 2.93
N SER A 494 -10.95 -28.92 1.89
CA SER A 494 -10.73 -29.47 0.56
C SER A 494 -9.36 -29.07 -0.02
N ILE A 495 -8.88 -27.85 0.28
CA ILE A 495 -7.54 -27.41 -0.10
C ILE A 495 -6.47 -28.23 0.63
N CYS A 496 -6.56 -28.38 1.95
CA CYS A 496 -5.59 -29.13 2.73
C CYS A 496 -5.53 -30.61 2.31
N LEU A 497 -6.69 -31.24 2.13
CA LEU A 497 -6.77 -32.63 1.63
C LEU A 497 -6.21 -32.75 0.20
N GLY A 498 -6.54 -31.80 -0.68
CA GLY A 498 -6.06 -31.76 -2.07
C GLY A 498 -4.53 -31.56 -2.18
N ILE A 499 -3.92 -30.92 -1.19
CA ILE A 499 -2.46 -30.77 -1.07
C ILE A 499 -1.81 -32.08 -0.59
N GLY A 500 -2.53 -32.94 0.14
CA GLY A 500 -2.05 -34.22 0.64
C GLY A 500 -1.88 -34.30 2.15
N VAL A 501 -2.55 -33.43 2.91
CA VAL A 501 -2.69 -33.62 4.36
C VAL A 501 -3.51 -34.87 4.61
N GLU A 502 -3.05 -35.76 5.48
CA GLU A 502 -3.75 -37.00 5.81
C GLU A 502 -5.11 -36.68 6.48
N PRO A 503 -6.21 -37.33 6.04
CA PRO A 503 -7.56 -37.01 6.55
C PRO A 503 -7.70 -37.12 8.07
N GLU A 504 -7.01 -38.05 8.69
CA GLU A 504 -7.01 -38.27 10.14
C GLU A 504 -6.31 -37.15 10.90
N HIS A 505 -5.40 -36.41 10.23
CA HIS A 505 -4.60 -35.31 10.78
C HIS A 505 -5.07 -33.94 10.28
N LEU A 506 -6.27 -33.89 9.70
CA LEU A 506 -7.01 -32.67 9.42
C LEU A 506 -8.18 -32.53 10.42
N ARG A 507 -8.01 -31.72 11.43
CA ARG A 507 -8.92 -31.63 12.58
C ARG A 507 -9.68 -30.29 12.56
N VAL A 508 -11.01 -30.35 12.49
CA VAL A 508 -11.87 -29.16 12.58
C VAL A 508 -12.51 -29.13 13.97
N CYS A 509 -12.41 -27.98 14.65
CA CYS A 509 -12.99 -27.80 15.97
C CYS A 509 -13.63 -26.40 16.14
N VAL A 510 -14.42 -26.22 17.18
CA VAL A 510 -15.07 -24.94 17.47
C VAL A 510 -14.43 -24.30 18.70
N PRO A 511 -13.75 -23.15 18.58
CA PRO A 511 -13.03 -22.52 19.70
C PRO A 511 -14.03 -21.79 20.62
N LEU A 512 -14.48 -22.53 21.62
CA LEU A 512 -15.38 -22.05 22.68
C LEU A 512 -14.86 -22.56 24.03
N LYS A 513 -15.09 -21.79 25.08
CA LYS A 513 -14.71 -22.20 26.46
C LYS A 513 -15.21 -23.57 26.88
N LYS A 514 -16.42 -23.94 26.44
CA LYS A 514 -16.98 -25.26 26.73
C LYS A 514 -16.24 -26.43 26.06
N ASN A 515 -15.52 -26.15 24.97
CA ASN A 515 -14.75 -27.14 24.19
C ASN A 515 -13.25 -27.08 24.53
N PHE A 516 -12.88 -26.41 25.62
CA PHE A 516 -11.47 -26.14 25.96
C PHE A 516 -10.63 -27.43 26.11
N GLU A 517 -11.16 -28.43 26.81
CA GLU A 517 -10.46 -29.73 27.00
C GLU A 517 -10.35 -30.51 25.69
N GLU A 518 -11.40 -30.47 24.84
CA GLU A 518 -11.39 -31.07 23.51
C GLU A 518 -10.28 -30.46 22.64
N MET A 519 -10.18 -29.12 22.60
CA MET A 519 -9.16 -28.42 21.84
C MET A 519 -7.74 -28.77 22.34
N LYS A 520 -7.53 -28.83 23.65
CA LYS A 520 -6.24 -29.25 24.23
C LYS A 520 -5.84 -30.65 23.80
N ASN A 521 -6.79 -31.56 23.82
CA ASN A 521 -6.54 -32.94 23.40
C ASN A 521 -6.19 -33.03 21.92
N ILE A 522 -6.94 -32.33 21.05
CA ILE A 522 -6.62 -32.23 19.62
C ILE A 522 -5.19 -31.68 19.44
N ILE A 523 -4.86 -30.53 20.05
CA ILE A 523 -3.52 -29.93 19.92
C ILE A 523 -2.43 -30.90 20.37
N ARG A 524 -2.63 -31.61 21.48
CA ARG A 524 -1.65 -32.60 22.02
C ARG A 524 -1.49 -33.78 21.08
N GLU A 525 -2.59 -34.35 20.58
CA GLU A 525 -2.57 -35.49 19.63
C GLU A 525 -1.80 -35.12 18.36
N GLU A 526 -2.04 -33.92 17.81
CA GLU A 526 -1.41 -33.46 16.58
C GLU A 526 0.07 -33.05 16.78
N ILE A 527 0.48 -32.64 17.97
CA ILE A 527 1.90 -32.44 18.30
C ILE A 527 2.66 -33.78 18.34
N GLU A 528 2.05 -34.82 18.88
CA GLU A 528 2.69 -36.13 18.99
C GLU A 528 2.74 -36.91 17.66
N TYR A 529 1.89 -36.51 16.68
CA TYR A 529 1.96 -37.09 15.34
C TYR A 529 3.24 -36.67 14.62
N LYS A 530 3.84 -37.62 13.90
CA LYS A 530 5.07 -37.39 13.11
C LYS A 530 4.70 -37.17 11.64
N GLY A 531 4.48 -35.96 11.29
CA GLY A 531 4.09 -35.52 9.94
C GLY A 531 3.52 -34.12 9.93
N VAL A 532 2.87 -33.76 8.84
CA VAL A 532 2.16 -32.49 8.71
C VAL A 532 0.74 -32.67 9.20
N SER A 533 0.37 -31.96 10.26
CA SER A 533 -1.01 -31.91 10.74
C SER A 533 -1.60 -30.51 10.64
N VAL A 534 -2.92 -30.45 10.41
CA VAL A 534 -3.66 -29.20 10.27
C VAL A 534 -4.85 -29.19 11.22
N ILE A 535 -4.92 -28.16 12.06
CA ILE A 535 -6.05 -27.90 12.95
C ILE A 535 -6.77 -26.66 12.45
N ILE A 536 -8.10 -26.72 12.25
CA ILE A 536 -8.94 -25.60 11.81
C ILE A 536 -9.94 -25.26 12.91
N PRO A 537 -9.57 -24.38 13.87
CA PRO A 537 -10.52 -23.84 14.82
C PRO A 537 -11.41 -22.84 14.08
N ARG A 538 -12.68 -23.20 13.84
CA ARG A 538 -13.64 -22.39 13.06
C ARG A 538 -14.66 -21.72 13.94
N ARG A 539 -14.73 -20.39 13.85
CA ARG A 539 -15.75 -19.59 14.49
C ARG A 539 -15.86 -18.22 13.83
N GLU A 540 -17.04 -17.87 13.31
CA GLU A 540 -17.30 -16.59 12.67
C GLU A 540 -16.82 -15.40 13.51
N CYS A 541 -16.22 -14.40 12.84
CA CYS A 541 -15.76 -13.17 13.47
C CYS A 541 -16.88 -12.45 14.21
N ILE A 542 -16.68 -12.16 15.49
CA ILE A 542 -17.71 -11.54 16.34
C ILE A 542 -18.11 -10.14 15.85
N GLN A 543 -17.20 -9.40 15.22
CA GLN A 543 -17.50 -8.08 14.66
C GLN A 543 -18.40 -8.19 13.44
N THR A 544 -18.12 -9.14 12.54
CA THR A 544 -18.95 -9.42 11.36
C THR A 544 -20.32 -9.93 11.76
N LEU A 545 -20.37 -10.87 12.70
CA LEU A 545 -21.64 -11.38 13.24
C LEU A 545 -22.48 -10.25 13.86
N THR A 546 -21.87 -9.37 14.64
CA THR A 546 -22.58 -8.24 15.26
C THR A 546 -23.15 -7.27 14.21
N ARG A 547 -22.42 -7.03 13.11
CA ARG A 547 -22.92 -6.20 11.99
C ARG A 547 -24.10 -6.87 11.28
N LYS A 548 -24.00 -8.16 10.98
CA LYS A 548 -25.10 -8.95 10.37
C LYS A 548 -26.37 -8.93 11.23
N ILE A 549 -26.23 -8.99 12.56
CA ILE A 549 -27.37 -8.92 13.48
C ILE A 549 -27.99 -7.52 13.50
N LYS A 550 -27.19 -6.46 13.45
CA LYS A 550 -27.69 -5.08 13.43
C LYS A 550 -28.30 -4.67 12.09
N ALA A 551 -27.96 -5.34 11.00
CA ALA A 551 -28.48 -5.08 9.65
C ALA A 551 -29.82 -5.81 9.37
N LYS A 552 -30.20 -6.79 10.21
CA LYS A 552 -31.52 -7.45 10.24
C LYS A 552 -32.48 -6.68 11.16
#